data_acb68ed2a6c904275c1ea5c66a1f4ec4
#
_entry.id   acb68ed2a6c904275c1ea5c66a1f4ec4
#
_cell.length_a   1.000
_cell.length_b   1.000
_cell.length_c   1.000
_cell.angle_alpha   90.00
_cell.angle_beta   90.00
_cell.angle_gamma   90.00
#
_symmetry.space_group_name_H-M   'P 1'
#
loop_
_entity.id
_entity.type
_entity.pdbx_description
1 polymer ?
#
loop_
_entity_poly.entity_id
_entity_poly.type
_entity_poly.pdbx_seq_one_letter_code
_entity_poly.pdbx_strand_id
1 'polypeptide(L)'
;TLMYQQYNYDEAIKLLKQQDDFDTNKDYMDLAAKCQVAKSTLVEYPLEQITHVFFHTLIDDTGRAFDGDSKSGNYNQVMTTVSEFNKIIQIMYDKGYVLVSPHDMATVNDDGTMSRGKIMVPEGKIPFVLSQDDVSYYHYMDGDGCASKLVLDENGEVKNEYVEADGSVSVGDYDLVPLLDTFIKEHPDFSYHGRKG
;
A
#
# COMPACT_ATOMS: atom_id res chain seq x y z
N THR A 1 6.51 -16.39 7.91
CA THR A 1 5.49 -15.67 8.72
C THR A 1 4.85 -14.53 7.95
N LEU A 2 5.61 -13.62 7.32
CA LEU A 2 5.09 -12.46 6.58
C LEU A 2 4.06 -12.87 5.50
N MET A 3 4.38 -13.82 4.63
CA MET A 3 3.45 -14.29 3.59
C MET A 3 2.15 -14.87 4.16
N TYR A 4 2.21 -15.49 5.34
CA TYR A 4 1.00 -15.95 6.03
C TYR A 4 0.10 -14.78 6.44
N GLN A 5 0.68 -13.72 6.97
CA GLN A 5 -0.06 -12.51 7.35
C GLN A 5 -0.67 -11.81 6.14
N GLN A 6 -0.01 -11.88 4.99
CA GLN A 6 -0.43 -11.28 3.72
C GLN A 6 -1.32 -12.19 2.85
N TYR A 7 -1.90 -13.25 3.42
CA TYR A 7 -2.79 -14.20 2.75
C TYR A 7 -2.14 -15.00 1.59
N ASN A 8 -0.83 -14.91 1.42
CA ASN A 8 -0.09 -15.58 0.35
C ASN A 8 0.31 -17.01 0.78
N TYR A 9 -0.70 -17.83 1.05
CA TYR A 9 -0.52 -19.16 1.63
C TYR A 9 0.15 -20.15 0.68
N ASP A 10 -0.14 -20.08 -0.62
CA ASP A 10 0.45 -20.98 -1.61
C ASP A 10 1.95 -20.78 -1.74
N GLU A 11 2.40 -19.53 -1.86
CA GLU A 11 3.82 -19.24 -1.94
C GLU A 11 4.53 -19.53 -0.60
N ALA A 12 3.87 -19.28 0.53
CA ALA A 12 4.39 -19.64 1.84
C ALA A 12 4.63 -21.17 1.95
N ILE A 13 3.66 -21.98 1.56
CA ILE A 13 3.79 -23.45 1.57
C ILE A 13 4.89 -23.92 0.61
N LYS A 14 4.95 -23.33 -0.59
CA LYS A 14 5.95 -23.66 -1.59
C LYS A 14 7.37 -23.40 -1.07
N LEU A 15 7.62 -22.21 -0.50
CA LEU A 15 8.92 -21.86 0.07
C LEU A 15 9.31 -22.73 1.26
N LEU A 16 8.37 -23.09 2.12
CA LEU A 16 8.62 -24.00 3.22
C LEU A 16 9.05 -25.39 2.71
N LYS A 17 8.36 -25.91 1.71
CA LYS A 17 8.67 -27.24 1.12
C LYS A 17 10.00 -27.26 0.33
N GLN A 18 10.55 -26.13 -0.03
CA GLN A 18 11.87 -26.00 -0.69
C GLN A 18 13.04 -26.07 0.31
N GLN A 19 12.77 -26.05 1.63
CA GLN A 19 13.83 -26.18 2.63
C GLN A 19 14.26 -27.66 2.74
N ASP A 20 15.57 -27.89 2.75
CA ASP A 20 16.15 -29.24 2.77
C ASP A 20 15.71 -30.08 3.98
N ASP A 21 15.42 -29.41 5.11
CA ASP A 21 14.99 -30.03 6.37
C ASP A 21 13.46 -30.02 6.58
N PHE A 22 12.66 -29.70 5.55
CA PHE A 22 11.20 -29.56 5.70
C PHE A 22 10.55 -30.78 6.35
N ASP A 23 10.89 -32.00 5.91
CA ASP A 23 10.26 -33.25 6.38
C ASP A 23 10.66 -33.62 7.81
N THR A 24 11.66 -32.97 8.38
CA THR A 24 12.16 -33.22 9.74
C THR A 24 11.96 -32.02 10.68
N ASN A 25 11.69 -30.85 10.12
CA ASN A 25 11.49 -29.60 10.85
C ASN A 25 10.01 -29.42 11.19
N LYS A 26 9.70 -29.68 12.44
CA LYS A 26 8.32 -29.62 12.93
C LYS A 26 7.71 -28.22 12.75
N ASP A 27 8.48 -27.14 12.93
CA ASP A 27 7.97 -25.77 12.81
C ASP A 27 7.58 -25.44 11.37
N TYR A 28 8.32 -25.95 10.37
CA TYR A 28 7.98 -25.80 8.96
C TYR A 28 6.72 -26.57 8.59
N MET A 29 6.60 -27.82 9.05
CA MET A 29 5.41 -28.63 8.82
C MET A 29 4.17 -28.02 9.48
N ASP A 30 4.28 -27.58 10.73
CA ASP A 30 3.17 -26.94 11.46
C ASP A 30 2.73 -25.63 10.79
N LEU A 31 3.68 -24.81 10.31
CA LEU A 31 3.37 -23.58 9.60
C LEU A 31 2.71 -23.86 8.23
N ALA A 32 3.19 -24.86 7.49
CA ALA A 32 2.58 -25.28 6.24
C ALA A 32 1.14 -25.79 6.43
N ALA A 33 0.91 -26.60 7.47
CA ALA A 33 -0.42 -27.06 7.84
C ALA A 33 -1.34 -25.88 8.23
N LYS A 34 -0.82 -24.92 9.00
CA LYS A 34 -1.55 -23.70 9.36
C LYS A 34 -1.93 -22.88 8.12
N CYS A 35 -1.01 -22.71 7.16
CA CYS A 35 -1.31 -22.07 5.88
C CYS A 35 -2.42 -22.80 5.12
N GLN A 36 -2.38 -24.15 5.08
CA GLN A 36 -3.38 -24.97 4.39
C GLN A 36 -4.78 -24.80 5.01
N VAL A 37 -4.86 -24.80 6.34
CA VAL A 37 -6.13 -24.55 7.06
C VAL A 37 -6.64 -23.16 6.76
N ALA A 38 -5.81 -22.11 6.90
CA ALA A 38 -6.20 -20.73 6.62
C ALA A 38 -6.66 -20.55 5.16
N LYS A 39 -5.95 -21.17 4.20
CA LYS A 39 -6.36 -21.16 2.78
C LYS A 39 -7.74 -21.75 2.57
N SER A 40 -8.10 -22.81 3.28
CA SER A 40 -9.40 -23.49 3.12
C SER A 40 -10.60 -22.64 3.60
N THR A 41 -10.35 -21.59 4.36
CA THR A 41 -11.39 -20.67 4.88
C THR A 41 -11.52 -19.39 4.06
N LEU A 42 -10.69 -19.20 3.02
CA LEU A 42 -10.81 -18.04 2.16
C LEU A 42 -12.08 -18.09 1.32
N VAL A 43 -12.67 -16.93 1.13
CA VAL A 43 -13.81 -16.72 0.25
C VAL A 43 -13.43 -15.85 -0.94
N GLU A 44 -14.04 -16.10 -2.11
CA GLU A 44 -13.84 -15.26 -3.28
C GLU A 44 -14.59 -13.94 -3.11
N TYR A 45 -13.88 -12.83 -3.23
CA TYR A 45 -14.50 -11.50 -3.17
C TYR A 45 -14.99 -11.08 -4.56
N PRO A 46 -16.22 -10.57 -4.71
CA PRO A 46 -16.75 -10.10 -5.98
C PRO A 46 -15.95 -8.91 -6.51
N LEU A 47 -15.27 -9.05 -7.66
CA LEU A 47 -14.39 -8.01 -8.19
C LEU A 47 -15.13 -6.70 -8.49
N GLU A 48 -16.41 -6.78 -8.84
CA GLU A 48 -17.29 -5.64 -9.12
C GLU A 48 -17.65 -4.82 -7.87
N GLN A 49 -17.35 -5.31 -6.67
CA GLN A 49 -17.54 -4.62 -5.40
C GLN A 49 -16.27 -4.00 -4.85
N ILE A 50 -15.14 -4.17 -5.53
CA ILE A 50 -13.87 -3.59 -5.10
C ILE A 50 -13.93 -2.08 -5.33
N THR A 51 -13.76 -1.34 -4.25
CA THR A 51 -13.71 0.13 -4.28
C THR A 51 -12.34 0.61 -4.69
N HIS A 52 -12.29 1.65 -5.50
CA HIS A 52 -11.07 2.40 -5.79
C HIS A 52 -11.08 3.71 -4.99
N VAL A 53 -10.03 3.94 -4.24
CA VAL A 53 -9.78 5.17 -3.50
C VAL A 53 -8.52 5.82 -4.08
N PHE A 54 -8.54 7.14 -4.24
CA PHE A 54 -7.37 7.86 -4.74
C PHE A 54 -7.10 9.13 -3.93
N PHE A 55 -5.87 9.57 -3.93
CA PHE A 55 -5.41 10.81 -3.34
C PHE A 55 -4.53 11.56 -4.34
N HIS A 56 -4.45 12.87 -4.22
CA HIS A 56 -3.37 13.66 -4.79
C HIS A 56 -2.14 13.61 -3.87
N THR A 57 -1.07 14.31 -4.23
CA THR A 57 0.07 14.56 -3.34
C THR A 57 -0.42 15.08 -2.00
N LEU A 58 0.11 14.52 -0.90
CA LEU A 58 -0.32 14.89 0.44
C LEU A 58 0.34 16.19 0.91
N ILE A 59 -0.37 16.91 1.78
CA ILE A 59 0.15 18.09 2.47
C ILE A 59 0.75 17.65 3.81
N ASP A 60 2.06 17.82 3.98
CA ASP A 60 2.78 17.56 5.22
C ASP A 60 2.75 18.79 6.14
N ASP A 61 3.12 19.97 5.63
CA ASP A 61 3.08 21.24 6.39
C ASP A 61 1.87 22.07 6.01
N THR A 62 0.83 22.00 6.83
CA THR A 62 -0.41 22.74 6.65
C THR A 62 -0.23 24.26 6.83
N GLY A 63 0.76 24.69 7.60
CA GLY A 63 1.05 26.12 7.81
C GLY A 63 1.58 26.78 6.53
N ARG A 64 2.32 26.03 5.71
CA ARG A 64 2.85 26.50 4.41
C ARG A 64 1.81 26.37 3.31
N ALA A 65 1.04 25.26 3.28
CA ALA A 65 0.02 25.03 2.26
C ALA A 65 -1.19 25.96 2.39
N PHE A 66 -1.52 26.38 3.60
CA PHE A 66 -2.69 27.20 3.90
C PHE A 66 -2.31 28.60 4.45
N ASP A 67 -1.28 29.20 3.89
CA ASP A 67 -0.76 30.51 4.29
C ASP A 67 -1.62 31.70 3.83
N GLY A 68 -2.67 31.44 3.05
CA GLY A 68 -3.61 32.44 2.54
C GLY A 68 -3.27 32.99 1.17
N ASP A 69 -2.27 32.43 0.48
CA ASP A 69 -1.96 32.76 -0.90
C ASP A 69 -3.03 32.30 -1.89
N SER A 70 -2.85 32.56 -3.19
CA SER A 70 -3.81 32.19 -4.24
C SER A 70 -3.95 30.67 -4.43
N LYS A 71 -3.01 29.84 -3.95
CA LYS A 71 -3.01 28.39 -4.09
C LYS A 71 -3.75 27.69 -2.94
N SER A 72 -3.76 28.29 -1.75
CA SER A 72 -4.36 27.73 -0.53
C SER A 72 -5.81 27.26 -0.72
N GLY A 73 -6.62 28.04 -1.48
CA GLY A 73 -8.00 27.69 -1.78
C GLY A 73 -8.15 26.42 -2.63
N ASN A 74 -7.25 26.23 -3.59
CA ASN A 74 -7.24 25.05 -4.46
C ASN A 74 -6.78 23.81 -3.69
N TYR A 75 -5.73 23.94 -2.89
CA TYR A 75 -5.24 22.85 -2.05
C TYR A 75 -6.33 22.33 -1.10
N ASN A 76 -7.07 23.24 -0.46
CA ASN A 76 -8.17 22.89 0.45
C ASN A 76 -9.34 22.16 -0.23
N GLN A 77 -9.48 22.25 -1.55
CA GLN A 77 -10.57 21.59 -2.28
C GLN A 77 -10.25 20.15 -2.68
N VAL A 78 -8.99 19.85 -2.98
CA VAL A 78 -8.63 18.58 -3.65
C VAL A 78 -7.54 17.79 -2.94
N MET A 79 -6.78 18.40 -2.03
CA MET A 79 -5.66 17.73 -1.37
C MET A 79 -6.00 17.31 0.05
N THR A 80 -5.38 16.22 0.47
CA THR A 80 -5.49 15.63 1.80
C THR A 80 -4.19 15.88 2.56
N THR A 81 -4.27 16.14 3.86
CA THR A 81 -3.09 16.25 4.70
C THR A 81 -2.56 14.87 5.09
N VAL A 82 -1.26 14.77 5.40
CA VAL A 82 -0.65 13.53 5.94
C VAL A 82 -1.39 13.05 7.20
N SER A 83 -1.81 13.98 8.07
CA SER A 83 -2.58 13.64 9.27
C SER A 83 -3.95 13.01 8.96
N GLU A 84 -4.64 13.50 7.92
CA GLU A 84 -5.92 12.93 7.47
C GLU A 84 -5.70 11.59 6.79
N PHE A 85 -4.72 11.48 5.89
CA PHE A 85 -4.37 10.22 5.24
C PHE A 85 -4.10 9.11 6.27
N ASN A 86 -3.25 9.36 7.24
CA ASN A 86 -2.93 8.38 8.28
C ASN A 86 -4.18 7.94 9.07
N LYS A 87 -5.09 8.86 9.37
CA LYS A 87 -6.38 8.52 10.03
C LYS A 87 -7.29 7.71 9.13
N ILE A 88 -7.38 8.05 7.84
CA ILE A 88 -8.20 7.33 6.85
C ILE A 88 -7.70 5.89 6.72
N ILE A 89 -6.40 5.70 6.52
CA ILE A 89 -5.80 4.36 6.38
C ILE A 89 -5.99 3.52 7.65
N GLN A 90 -5.81 4.13 8.83
CA GLN A 90 -6.08 3.44 10.10
C GLN A 90 -7.55 3.02 10.24
N ILE A 91 -8.49 3.90 9.91
CA ILE A 91 -9.92 3.59 9.94
C ILE A 91 -10.28 2.49 8.94
N MET A 92 -9.68 2.50 7.75
CA MET A 92 -9.86 1.45 6.75
C MET A 92 -9.35 0.11 7.28
N TYR A 93 -8.15 0.10 7.86
CA TYR A 93 -7.58 -1.10 8.49
C TYR A 93 -8.50 -1.66 9.59
N ASP A 94 -8.96 -0.82 10.51
CA ASP A 94 -9.85 -1.19 11.61
C ASP A 94 -11.20 -1.76 11.11
N LYS A 95 -11.65 -1.33 9.94
CA LYS A 95 -12.86 -1.84 9.27
C LYS A 95 -12.61 -3.10 8.43
N GLY A 96 -11.39 -3.62 8.39
CA GLY A 96 -11.03 -4.84 7.67
C GLY A 96 -10.72 -4.66 6.20
N TYR A 97 -10.46 -3.43 5.73
CA TYR A 97 -10.00 -3.23 4.36
C TYR A 97 -8.64 -3.88 4.11
N VAL A 98 -8.42 -4.34 2.88
CA VAL A 98 -7.18 -4.99 2.43
C VAL A 98 -6.78 -4.44 1.07
N LEU A 99 -5.55 -3.93 0.99
CA LEU A 99 -4.98 -3.38 -0.23
C LEU A 99 -4.74 -4.49 -1.26
N VAL A 100 -5.32 -4.34 -2.45
CA VAL A 100 -5.10 -5.19 -3.62
C VAL A 100 -4.61 -4.36 -4.81
N SER A 101 -4.03 -5.02 -5.80
CA SER A 101 -3.62 -4.37 -7.05
C SER A 101 -4.67 -4.58 -8.14
N PRO A 102 -4.81 -3.67 -9.12
CA PRO A 102 -5.54 -3.94 -10.36
C PRO A 102 -5.07 -5.21 -11.08
N HIS A 103 -3.78 -5.58 -10.95
CA HIS A 103 -3.23 -6.83 -11.47
C HIS A 103 -3.76 -8.10 -10.79
N ASP A 104 -4.35 -7.98 -9.60
CA ASP A 104 -5.04 -9.09 -8.94
C ASP A 104 -6.46 -9.27 -9.50
N MET A 105 -7.01 -8.23 -10.13
CA MET A 105 -8.36 -8.23 -10.71
C MET A 105 -8.40 -8.74 -12.16
N ALA A 106 -7.30 -8.63 -12.89
CA ALA A 106 -7.18 -9.07 -14.27
C ALA A 106 -5.73 -9.45 -14.61
N THR A 107 -5.56 -10.48 -15.42
CA THR A 107 -4.27 -10.96 -15.91
C THR A 107 -4.22 -10.86 -17.41
N VAL A 108 -3.14 -10.33 -17.97
CA VAL A 108 -2.86 -10.35 -19.40
C VAL A 108 -2.24 -11.70 -19.73
N ASN A 109 -2.86 -12.43 -20.67
CA ASN A 109 -2.38 -13.71 -21.16
C ASN A 109 -1.29 -13.52 -22.25
N ASP A 110 -0.53 -14.55 -22.55
CA ASP A 110 0.54 -14.52 -23.55
C ASP A 110 0.06 -14.13 -24.95
N ASP A 111 -1.21 -14.40 -25.29
CA ASP A 111 -1.85 -14.04 -26.56
C ASP A 111 -2.41 -12.60 -26.57
N GLY A 112 -2.21 -11.82 -25.51
CA GLY A 112 -2.69 -10.46 -25.34
C GLY A 112 -4.16 -10.35 -24.92
N THR A 113 -4.86 -11.46 -24.73
CA THR A 113 -6.21 -11.44 -24.16
C THR A 113 -6.14 -11.23 -22.64
N MET A 114 -7.27 -10.85 -22.04
CA MET A 114 -7.35 -10.68 -20.59
C MET A 114 -8.22 -11.77 -19.96
N SER A 115 -7.73 -12.32 -18.85
CA SER A 115 -8.49 -13.21 -17.98
C SER A 115 -8.91 -12.48 -16.71
N ARG A 116 -10.12 -12.78 -16.22
CA ARG A 116 -10.60 -12.30 -14.92
C ARG A 116 -9.72 -12.85 -13.82
N GLY A 117 -9.25 -11.97 -12.94
CA GLY A 117 -8.53 -12.35 -11.73
C GLY A 117 -9.45 -12.94 -10.66
N LYS A 118 -8.84 -13.41 -9.58
CA LYS A 118 -9.54 -14.00 -8.45
C LYS A 118 -8.88 -13.55 -7.15
N ILE A 119 -9.61 -12.82 -6.33
CA ILE A 119 -9.13 -12.34 -5.03
C ILE A 119 -9.80 -13.18 -3.93
N MET A 120 -8.96 -13.88 -3.19
CA MET A 120 -9.38 -14.79 -2.12
C MET A 120 -8.94 -14.21 -0.77
N VAL A 121 -9.88 -13.81 0.07
CA VAL A 121 -9.62 -13.20 1.38
C VAL A 121 -10.42 -13.89 2.48
N PRO A 122 -10.02 -13.76 3.75
CA PRO A 122 -10.86 -14.20 4.86
C PRO A 122 -12.23 -13.54 4.84
N GLU A 123 -13.26 -14.22 5.29
CA GLU A 123 -14.61 -13.65 5.44
C GLU A 123 -14.56 -12.37 6.28
N GLY A 124 -15.25 -11.32 5.82
CA GLY A 124 -15.30 -10.00 6.45
C GLY A 124 -14.16 -9.05 6.03
N LYS A 125 -13.15 -9.49 5.30
CA LYS A 125 -12.17 -8.58 4.70
C LYS A 125 -12.73 -7.92 3.44
N ILE A 126 -12.34 -6.66 3.20
CA ILE A 126 -12.88 -5.80 2.13
C ILE A 126 -11.72 -5.35 1.22
N PRO A 127 -11.48 -6.03 0.09
CA PRO A 127 -10.48 -5.60 -0.87
C PRO A 127 -10.77 -4.20 -1.44
N PHE A 128 -9.72 -3.40 -1.58
CA PHE A 128 -9.79 -2.09 -2.23
C PHE A 128 -8.51 -1.79 -3.01
N VAL A 129 -8.62 -0.94 -4.03
CA VAL A 129 -7.49 -0.41 -4.79
C VAL A 129 -7.20 1.01 -4.31
N LEU A 130 -5.92 1.33 -4.16
CA LEU A 130 -5.44 2.66 -3.85
C LEU A 130 -4.58 3.17 -4.99
N SER A 131 -4.74 4.43 -5.38
CA SER A 131 -3.85 5.12 -6.31
C SER A 131 -3.52 6.52 -5.84
N GLN A 132 -2.45 7.06 -6.39
CA GLN A 132 -2.07 8.45 -6.21
C GLN A 132 -2.10 9.14 -7.58
N ASP A 133 -2.81 10.26 -7.67
CA ASP A 133 -2.81 11.13 -8.82
C ASP A 133 -1.68 12.16 -8.69
N ASP A 134 -1.23 12.67 -9.83
CA ASP A 134 -0.25 13.75 -9.90
C ASP A 134 1.12 13.45 -9.26
N VAL A 135 1.61 12.21 -9.36
CA VAL A 135 2.96 11.82 -8.90
C VAL A 135 4.08 12.55 -9.65
N SER A 136 3.72 13.50 -10.51
CA SER A 136 4.65 14.37 -11.23
C SER A 136 5.37 15.37 -10.31
N TYR A 137 4.84 15.63 -9.12
CA TYR A 137 5.40 16.61 -8.17
C TYR A 137 5.69 17.95 -8.84
N TYR A 138 4.65 18.73 -9.09
CA TYR A 138 4.74 19.98 -9.84
C TYR A 138 5.58 21.03 -9.13
N HIS A 139 6.54 21.60 -9.82
CA HIS A 139 7.44 22.65 -9.28
C HIS A 139 6.74 23.87 -8.71
N TYR A 140 5.49 24.17 -9.14
CA TYR A 140 4.75 25.30 -8.56
C TYR A 140 4.34 25.05 -7.09
N MET A 141 4.43 23.79 -6.62
CA MET A 141 4.14 23.37 -5.25
C MET A 141 5.40 23.30 -4.38
N ASP A 142 6.58 23.51 -4.97
CA ASP A 142 7.83 23.48 -4.20
C ASP A 142 7.79 24.57 -3.12
N GLY A 143 8.04 24.13 -1.88
CA GLY A 143 8.00 25.03 -0.74
C GLY A 143 6.63 25.22 -0.09
N ASP A 144 5.55 24.71 -0.66
CA ASP A 144 4.19 24.84 -0.13
C ASP A 144 3.80 23.71 0.85
N GLY A 145 4.77 23.01 1.40
CA GLY A 145 4.49 21.98 2.40
C GLY A 145 4.16 20.60 1.85
N CYS A 146 4.51 20.34 0.58
CA CYS A 146 4.36 19.06 -0.10
C CYS A 146 5.72 18.44 -0.43
N ALA A 147 5.77 17.12 -0.64
CA ALA A 147 6.94 16.45 -1.22
C ALA A 147 7.27 17.03 -2.61
N SER A 148 8.54 16.98 -3.00
CA SER A 148 9.01 17.49 -4.30
C SER A 148 9.31 16.39 -5.32
N LYS A 149 9.58 15.16 -4.88
CA LYS A 149 9.73 13.97 -5.74
C LYS A 149 9.87 12.67 -4.93
N LEU A 150 9.74 11.54 -5.63
CA LEU A 150 10.12 10.23 -5.11
C LEU A 150 11.63 9.99 -5.31
N VAL A 151 12.26 9.38 -4.32
CA VAL A 151 13.67 8.96 -4.35
C VAL A 151 13.80 7.58 -3.71
N LEU A 152 14.94 6.93 -3.92
CA LEU A 152 15.32 5.73 -3.15
C LEU A 152 16.34 6.14 -2.09
N ASP A 153 16.18 5.62 -0.88
CA ASP A 153 17.18 5.75 0.15
C ASP A 153 18.36 4.77 -0.07
N GLU A 154 19.32 4.77 0.84
CA GLU A 154 20.51 3.90 0.78
C GLU A 154 20.18 2.39 0.89
N ASN A 155 18.99 2.04 1.39
CA ASN A 155 18.49 0.68 1.49
C ASN A 155 17.64 0.27 0.29
N GLY A 156 17.41 1.18 -0.68
CA GLY A 156 16.54 0.98 -1.82
C GLY A 156 15.05 1.10 -1.47
N GLU A 157 14.70 1.70 -0.34
CA GLU A 157 13.31 1.99 0.03
C GLU A 157 12.84 3.30 -0.60
N VAL A 158 11.58 3.34 -1.01
CA VAL A 158 10.97 4.55 -1.57
C VAL A 158 10.78 5.59 -0.47
N LYS A 159 11.25 6.80 -0.73
CA LYS A 159 11.15 7.98 0.12
C LYS A 159 10.77 9.19 -0.72
N ASN A 160 10.57 10.31 -0.06
CA ASN A 160 10.37 11.60 -0.72
C ASN A 160 11.52 12.56 -0.40
N GLU A 161 11.90 13.40 -1.37
CA GLU A 161 12.55 14.67 -1.07
C GLU A 161 11.49 15.71 -0.66
N TYR A 162 11.89 16.59 0.27
CA TYR A 162 11.07 17.67 0.77
C TYR A 162 11.92 18.95 0.90
N VAL A 163 11.41 20.07 0.42
CA VAL A 163 12.10 21.36 0.50
C VAL A 163 11.69 22.06 1.80
N GLU A 164 12.64 22.17 2.72
CA GLU A 164 12.45 22.82 4.02
C GLU A 164 12.26 24.35 3.89
N ALA A 165 11.79 24.98 4.96
CA ALA A 165 11.53 26.44 4.97
C ALA A 165 12.80 27.29 4.74
N ASP A 166 13.99 26.78 5.09
CA ASP A 166 15.28 27.43 4.86
C ASP A 166 15.88 27.12 3.48
N GLY A 167 15.17 26.35 2.64
CA GLY A 167 15.60 25.93 1.31
C GLY A 167 16.51 24.70 1.29
N SER A 168 16.82 24.09 2.45
CA SER A 168 17.50 22.82 2.50
C SER A 168 16.55 21.69 2.04
N VAL A 169 17.13 20.54 1.71
CA VAL A 169 16.36 19.36 1.25
C VAL A 169 16.52 18.25 2.27
N SER A 170 15.42 17.72 2.75
CA SER A 170 15.35 16.51 3.57
C SER A 170 14.80 15.33 2.78
N VAL A 171 15.07 14.11 3.28
CA VAL A 171 14.54 12.86 2.70
C VAL A 171 13.80 12.11 3.80
N GLY A 172 12.54 11.73 3.52
CA GLY A 172 11.70 11.07 4.51
C GLY A 172 10.36 10.59 3.93
N ASP A 173 9.43 10.31 4.84
CA ASP A 173 8.09 9.81 4.51
C ASP A 173 7.09 10.98 4.51
N TYR A 174 7.08 11.75 3.42
CA TYR A 174 6.29 12.99 3.32
C TYR A 174 5.05 12.85 2.42
N ASP A 175 4.88 11.70 1.73
CA ASP A 175 3.75 11.49 0.83
C ASP A 175 3.26 10.04 0.85
N LEU A 176 2.21 9.75 0.10
CA LEU A 176 1.42 8.52 0.14
C LEU A 176 2.26 7.24 0.09
N VAL A 177 3.17 7.09 -0.88
CA VAL A 177 3.88 5.83 -1.12
C VAL A 177 4.72 5.40 0.09
N PRO A 178 5.68 6.19 0.60
CA PRO A 178 6.47 5.77 1.76
C PRO A 178 5.65 5.67 3.05
N LEU A 179 4.61 6.51 3.23
CA LEU A 179 3.72 6.41 4.39
C LEU A 179 2.91 5.10 4.36
N LEU A 180 2.39 4.71 3.19
CA LEU A 180 1.67 3.46 3.02
C LEU A 180 2.60 2.25 3.23
N ASP A 181 3.82 2.29 2.71
CA ASP A 181 4.81 1.23 2.90
C ASP A 181 5.18 1.05 4.37
N THR A 182 5.33 2.15 5.11
CA THR A 182 5.56 2.13 6.56
C THR A 182 4.36 1.51 7.29
N PHE A 183 3.13 1.92 6.94
CA PHE A 183 1.92 1.35 7.52
C PHE A 183 1.80 -0.16 7.26
N ILE A 184 2.10 -0.63 6.04
CA ILE A 184 2.06 -2.07 5.68
C ILE A 184 3.14 -2.87 6.43
N LYS A 185 4.32 -2.28 6.71
CA LYS A 185 5.34 -2.94 7.54
C LYS A 185 4.84 -3.21 8.96
N GLU A 186 4.08 -2.28 9.52
CA GLU A 186 3.46 -2.39 10.85
C GLU A 186 2.21 -3.28 10.85
N HIS A 187 1.46 -3.28 9.76
CA HIS A 187 0.20 -4.01 9.55
C HIS A 187 0.24 -4.89 8.29
N PRO A 188 1.02 -5.99 8.28
CA PRO A 188 1.19 -6.81 7.07
C PRO A 188 -0.11 -7.38 6.50
N ASP A 189 -1.12 -7.60 7.34
CA ASP A 189 -2.45 -8.10 6.95
C ASP A 189 -3.35 -7.02 6.31
N PHE A 190 -2.85 -5.78 6.21
CA PHE A 190 -3.47 -4.74 5.38
C PHE A 190 -3.16 -4.93 3.89
N SER A 191 -2.18 -5.74 3.53
CA SER A 191 -1.68 -5.93 2.17
C SER A 191 -1.92 -7.34 1.65
N TYR A 192 -2.66 -7.47 0.56
CA TYR A 192 -2.86 -8.72 -0.15
C TYR A 192 -1.59 -9.11 -0.92
N HIS A 193 -1.02 -10.27 -0.61
CA HIS A 193 0.18 -10.82 -1.26
C HIS A 193 1.39 -9.86 -1.28
N GLY A 194 1.47 -8.96 -0.30
CA GLY A 194 2.59 -8.02 -0.17
C GLY A 194 2.51 -6.82 -1.12
N ARG A 195 1.31 -6.44 -1.56
CA ARG A 195 1.10 -5.21 -2.34
C ARG A 195 1.54 -4.00 -1.53
N LYS A 196 2.15 -3.04 -2.21
CA LYS A 196 2.73 -1.82 -1.65
C LYS A 196 2.25 -0.61 -2.43
N GLY A 197 2.64 0.59 -1.98
CA GLY A 197 2.48 1.85 -2.67
C GLY A 197 3.33 1.99 -3.93
#